data_ee063c4d7a9eaec1c2611dcfa1a1ff1e
#
_entry.id   ee063c4d7a9eaec1c2611dcfa1a1ff1e
#
_cell.length_a   1.000
_cell.length_b   1.000
_cell.length_c   1.000
_cell.angle_alpha   90.00
_cell.angle_beta   90.00
_cell.angle_gamma   90.00
#
_symmetry.space_group_name_H-M   'P 1'
#
loop_
_entity.id
_entity.type
_entity.pdbx_description
1 polymer ?
#
loop_
_entity_poly.entity_id
_entity_poly.type
_entity_poly.pdbx_seq_one_letter_code
_entity_poly.pdbx_strand_id
1 'polypeptide(L)'
;MDPLTKQLQTFLVRLAYQPEGISEKTEHYVEHLLHLLEADEEDALLHYFGLFGHERLALDHIASQRNEEPHQTMAMIDRCLRRLAVTPEWQMINHDDL
;
A
#
# COMPACT_ATOMS: atom_id res chain seq x y z
N MET A 1 11.96 -10.00 -2.33
CA MET A 1 11.58 -8.60 -2.10
C MET A 1 12.72 -7.93 -1.34
N ASP A 2 13.12 -6.74 -1.77
CA ASP A 2 14.20 -6.02 -1.10
C ASP A 2 13.75 -5.49 0.27
N PRO A 3 14.71 -5.13 1.15
CA PRO A 3 14.37 -4.72 2.53
C PRO A 3 13.46 -3.49 2.61
N LEU A 4 13.64 -2.50 1.75
CA LEU A 4 12.82 -1.29 1.79
C LEU A 4 11.38 -1.58 1.38
N THR A 5 11.19 -2.36 0.34
CA THR A 5 9.86 -2.75 -0.13
C THR A 5 9.14 -3.59 0.92
N LYS A 6 9.87 -4.51 1.55
CA LYS A 6 9.32 -5.37 2.61
C LYS A 6 8.90 -4.52 3.81
N GLN A 7 9.70 -3.52 4.17
CA GLN A 7 9.40 -2.63 5.28
C GLN A 7 8.10 -1.85 5.00
N LEU A 8 7.94 -1.33 3.79
CA LEU A 8 6.73 -0.63 3.39
C LEU A 8 5.52 -1.57 3.44
N GLN A 9 5.65 -2.77 2.88
CA GLN A 9 4.56 -3.74 2.89
C GLN A 9 4.15 -4.08 4.32
N THR A 10 5.11 -4.33 5.19
CA THR A 10 4.84 -4.66 6.59
C THR A 10 4.11 -3.50 7.28
N PHE A 11 4.52 -2.28 6.98
CA PHE A 11 3.88 -1.09 7.54
C PHE A 11 2.42 -0.97 7.08
N LEU A 12 2.15 -1.19 5.80
CA LEU A 12 0.78 -1.11 5.28
C LEU A 12 -0.13 -2.18 5.89
N VAL A 13 0.40 -3.38 6.09
CA VAL A 13 -0.35 -4.44 6.77
C VAL A 13 -0.68 -4.01 8.20
N ARG A 14 0.29 -3.46 8.90
CA ARG A 14 0.09 -2.98 10.27
C ARG A 14 -0.93 -1.84 10.32
N LEU A 15 -0.86 -0.92 9.38
CA LEU A 15 -1.80 0.19 9.29
C LEU A 15 -3.24 -0.32 9.10
N ALA A 16 -3.40 -1.39 8.32
CA ALA A 16 -4.72 -1.98 8.07
C ALA A 16 -5.27 -2.69 9.30
N TYR A 17 -4.43 -3.41 10.04
CA TYR A 17 -4.89 -4.25 11.15
C TYR A 17 -4.81 -3.58 12.51
N GLN A 18 -3.90 -2.62 12.70
CA GLN A 18 -3.69 -1.95 13.99
C GLN A 18 -3.49 -0.45 13.79
N PRO A 19 -4.48 0.24 13.19
CA PRO A 19 -4.33 1.67 12.89
C PRO A 19 -4.15 2.53 14.14
N GLU A 20 -4.68 2.10 15.28
CA GLU A 20 -4.59 2.84 16.53
C GLU A 20 -3.16 2.96 17.05
N GLY A 21 -2.26 2.11 16.58
CA GLY A 21 -0.85 2.16 16.95
C GLY A 21 -0.03 3.13 16.09
N ILE A 22 -0.68 3.80 15.14
CA ILE A 22 0.00 4.69 14.19
C ILE A 22 -0.57 6.10 14.36
N SER A 23 0.31 7.11 14.43
CA SER A 23 -0.12 8.48 14.62
C SER A 23 -0.95 8.95 13.43
N GLU A 24 -1.89 9.86 13.71
CA GLU A 24 -2.74 10.45 12.70
C GLU A 24 -1.91 11.17 11.64
N LYS A 25 -0.84 11.83 12.07
CA LYS A 25 0.08 12.52 11.16
C LYS A 25 0.73 11.56 10.18
N THR A 26 1.21 10.42 10.67
CA THR A 26 1.85 9.39 9.83
C THR A 26 0.84 8.78 8.88
N GLU A 27 -0.36 8.50 9.36
CA GLU A 27 -1.45 7.97 8.54
C GLU A 27 -1.77 8.91 7.39
N HIS A 28 -1.87 10.20 7.68
CA HIS A 28 -2.15 11.23 6.68
C HIS A 28 -1.02 11.31 5.65
N TYR A 29 0.21 11.19 6.12
CA TYR A 29 1.38 11.22 5.25
C TYR A 29 1.40 10.03 4.30
N VAL A 30 1.04 8.85 4.78
CA VAL A 30 0.95 7.64 3.94
C VAL A 30 -0.15 7.78 2.90
N GLU A 31 -1.26 8.41 3.25
CA GLU A 31 -2.33 8.68 2.30
C GLU A 31 -1.80 9.52 1.14
N HIS A 32 -1.01 10.54 1.43
CA HIS A 32 -0.36 11.35 0.39
C HIS A 32 0.64 10.54 -0.43
N LEU A 33 1.38 9.66 0.23
CA LEU A 33 2.34 8.78 -0.45
C LEU A 33 1.63 7.96 -1.53
N LEU A 34 0.47 7.41 -1.21
CA LEU A 34 -0.28 6.60 -2.16
C LEU A 34 -0.78 7.40 -3.35
N HIS A 35 -0.97 8.71 -3.21
CA HIS A 35 -1.38 9.57 -4.32
C HIS A 35 -0.30 9.73 -5.39
N LEU A 36 0.91 9.27 -5.14
CA LEU A 36 1.95 9.26 -6.17
C LEU A 36 1.69 8.20 -7.24
N LEU A 37 0.80 7.25 -6.96
CA LEU A 37 0.42 6.22 -7.91
C LEU A 37 -0.67 6.73 -8.85
N GLU A 38 -0.85 6.02 -9.97
CA GLU A 38 -2.00 6.24 -10.81
C GLU A 38 -3.27 5.87 -10.02
N ALA A 39 -4.38 6.54 -10.33
CA ALA A 39 -5.62 6.38 -9.56
C ALA A 39 -6.09 4.91 -9.48
N ASP A 40 -5.97 4.18 -10.57
CA ASP A 40 -6.38 2.76 -10.60
C ASP A 40 -5.44 1.88 -9.80
N GLU A 41 -4.15 2.21 -9.79
CA GLU A 41 -3.16 1.49 -8.99
C GLU A 41 -3.39 1.75 -7.51
N GLU A 42 -3.63 3.00 -7.15
CA GLU A 42 -3.93 3.38 -5.77
C GLU A 42 -5.16 2.65 -5.26
N ASP A 43 -6.22 2.63 -6.07
CA ASP A 43 -7.45 1.94 -5.71
C ASP A 43 -7.21 0.46 -5.44
N ALA A 44 -6.41 -0.18 -6.29
CA ALA A 44 -6.08 -1.60 -6.11
C ALA A 44 -5.33 -1.83 -4.79
N LEU A 45 -4.36 -0.98 -4.44
CA LEU A 45 -3.64 -1.11 -3.19
C LEU A 45 -4.54 -0.87 -1.98
N LEU A 46 -5.40 0.13 -2.03
CA LEU A 46 -6.32 0.43 -0.93
C LEU A 46 -7.19 -0.77 -0.61
N HIS A 47 -7.69 -1.47 -1.63
CA HIS A 47 -8.52 -2.66 -1.43
C HIS A 47 -7.72 -3.92 -1.14
N TYR A 48 -6.51 -4.03 -1.69
CA TYR A 48 -5.68 -5.20 -1.43
C TYR A 48 -5.28 -5.28 0.04
N PHE A 49 -4.92 -4.15 0.64
CA PHE A 49 -4.53 -4.08 2.05
C PHE A 49 -5.71 -3.78 2.98
N GLY A 50 -6.79 -3.18 2.48
CA GLY A 50 -7.90 -2.73 3.30
C GLY A 50 -7.55 -1.48 4.09
N LEU A 51 -7.05 -0.44 3.41
CA LEU A 51 -6.57 0.79 4.05
C LEU A 51 -7.65 1.87 4.07
N PHE A 52 -7.56 2.74 5.08
CA PHE A 52 -8.36 3.97 5.17
C PHE A 52 -9.87 3.74 4.99
N GLY A 53 -10.37 2.68 5.60
CA GLY A 53 -11.80 2.37 5.55
C GLY A 53 -12.25 1.63 4.29
N HIS A 54 -11.34 1.36 3.36
CA HIS A 54 -11.68 0.56 2.17
C HIS A 54 -11.75 -0.91 2.52
N GLU A 55 -12.75 -1.59 1.97
CA GLU A 55 -12.93 -3.02 2.19
C GLU A 55 -11.76 -3.80 1.59
N ARG A 56 -11.21 -4.74 2.35
CA ARG A 56 -10.19 -5.64 1.84
C ARG A 56 -10.81 -6.63 0.89
N LEU A 57 -10.29 -6.70 -0.33
CA LEU A 57 -10.77 -7.61 -1.36
C LEU A 57 -9.71 -8.67 -1.69
N ALA A 58 -10.16 -9.86 -2.08
CA ALA A 58 -9.27 -10.91 -2.51
C ALA A 58 -8.58 -10.51 -3.81
N LEU A 59 -7.36 -11.01 -4.01
CA LEU A 59 -6.55 -10.66 -5.19
C LEU A 59 -7.27 -10.98 -6.50
N ASP A 60 -7.92 -12.14 -6.59
CA ASP A 60 -8.62 -12.55 -7.81
C ASP A 60 -9.83 -11.66 -8.08
N HIS A 61 -10.47 -11.12 -7.05
CA HIS A 61 -11.57 -10.18 -7.20
C HIS A 61 -11.06 -8.86 -7.81
N ILE A 62 -9.95 -8.35 -7.29
CA ILE A 62 -9.33 -7.12 -7.82
C ILE A 62 -8.92 -7.34 -9.27
N ALA A 63 -8.30 -8.48 -9.57
CA ALA A 63 -7.88 -8.82 -10.92
C ALA A 63 -9.07 -8.85 -11.88
N SER A 64 -10.18 -9.45 -11.45
CA SER A 64 -11.40 -9.51 -12.24
C SER A 64 -11.92 -8.12 -12.58
N GLN A 65 -11.90 -7.21 -11.61
CA GLN A 65 -12.33 -5.83 -11.82
C GLN A 65 -11.43 -5.10 -12.84
N ARG A 66 -10.17 -5.51 -12.92
CA ARG A 66 -9.17 -4.92 -13.80
C ARG A 66 -9.07 -5.65 -15.15
N ASN A 67 -9.87 -6.69 -15.36
CA ASN A 67 -9.86 -7.52 -16.57
C ASN A 67 -8.47 -8.14 -16.84
N GLU A 68 -7.85 -8.66 -15.78
CA GLU A 68 -6.53 -9.28 -15.89
C GLU A 68 -6.45 -10.51 -14.98
N GLU A 69 -5.36 -11.27 -15.15
CA GLU A 69 -5.13 -12.44 -14.32
C GLU A 69 -4.55 -12.05 -12.95
N PRO A 70 -4.80 -12.84 -11.90
CA PRO A 70 -4.29 -12.52 -10.56
C PRO A 70 -2.78 -12.28 -10.52
N HIS A 71 -1.99 -13.04 -11.29
CA HIS A 71 -0.54 -12.86 -11.29
C HIS A 71 -0.14 -11.50 -11.88
N GLN A 72 -0.93 -10.96 -12.81
CA GLN A 72 -0.70 -9.65 -13.39
C GLN A 72 -0.98 -8.56 -12.37
N THR A 73 -2.07 -8.70 -11.63
CA THR A 73 -2.41 -7.76 -10.55
C THR A 73 -1.35 -7.79 -9.46
N MET A 74 -0.88 -8.98 -9.06
CA MET A 74 0.16 -9.09 -8.05
C MET A 74 1.47 -8.45 -8.50
N ALA A 75 1.82 -8.63 -9.77
CA ALA A 75 3.01 -7.99 -10.34
C ALA A 75 2.89 -6.47 -10.32
N MET A 76 1.70 -5.94 -10.59
CA MET A 76 1.45 -4.51 -10.53
C MET A 76 1.58 -3.99 -9.10
N ILE A 77 0.99 -4.69 -8.13
CA ILE A 77 1.06 -4.31 -6.72
C ILE A 77 2.52 -4.28 -6.25
N ASP A 78 3.28 -5.33 -6.57
CA ASP A 78 4.69 -5.41 -6.22
C ASP A 78 5.50 -4.26 -6.83
N ARG A 79 5.24 -3.93 -8.10
CA ARG A 79 5.90 -2.84 -8.79
C ARG A 79 5.58 -1.50 -8.11
N CYS A 80 4.34 -1.29 -7.72
CA CYS A 80 3.92 -0.08 -7.02
C CYS A 80 4.61 0.04 -5.65
N LEU A 81 4.69 -1.04 -4.90
CA LEU A 81 5.36 -1.04 -3.60
C LEU A 81 6.83 -0.69 -3.74
N ARG A 82 7.51 -1.27 -4.73
CA ARG A 82 8.94 -0.97 -4.98
C ARG A 82 9.14 0.49 -5.33
N ARG A 83 8.26 1.03 -6.14
CA ARG A 83 8.32 2.40 -6.58
C ARG A 83 8.14 3.37 -5.40
N LEU A 84 7.18 3.09 -4.53
CA LEU A 84 6.93 3.92 -3.35
C LEU A 84 8.05 3.79 -2.32
N ALA A 85 8.62 2.59 -2.16
CA ALA A 85 9.62 2.33 -1.13
C ALA A 85 10.90 3.15 -1.31
N VAL A 86 11.23 3.54 -2.53
CA VAL A 86 12.44 4.31 -2.81
C VAL A 86 12.20 5.81 -2.84
N THR A 87 10.96 6.26 -2.59
CA THR A 87 10.67 7.69 -2.60
C THR A 87 11.17 8.37 -1.33
N PRO A 88 11.56 9.66 -1.45
CA PRO A 88 11.89 10.45 -0.26
C PRO A 88 10.71 10.52 0.72
N GLU A 89 9.50 10.54 0.21
CA GLU A 89 8.27 10.62 1.02
C GLU A 89 8.20 9.45 1.99
N TRP A 90 8.47 8.22 1.53
CA TRP A 90 8.47 7.07 2.41
C TRP A 90 9.62 7.13 3.42
N GLN A 91 10.82 7.53 2.94
CA GLN A 91 12.01 7.58 3.79
C GLN A 91 11.91 8.63 4.89
N MET A 92 11.04 9.64 4.72
CA MET A 92 10.82 10.68 5.71
C MET A 92 9.81 10.32 6.78
N ILE A 93 9.11 9.20 6.62
CA ILE A 93 8.14 8.75 7.62
C ILE A 93 8.89 8.34 8.89
N ASN A 94 8.32 8.72 10.05
CA ASN A 94 8.92 8.44 11.33
C ASN A 94 8.99 6.94 11.58
N HIS A 95 10.21 6.42 11.66
CA HIS A 95 10.45 4.98 11.87
C HIS A 95 9.96 4.48 13.22
N ASP A 96 9.69 5.37 14.16
CA ASP A 96 9.15 4.99 15.46
C ASP A 96 7.76 4.37 15.32
N ASP A 97 7.06 4.67 14.24
CA ASP A 97 5.75 4.09 13.95
C ASP A 97 5.87 2.74 13.22
N LEU A 98 7.07 2.35 12.86
CA LEU A 98 7.33 1.08 12.20
C LEU A 98 7.69 0.00 13.22
#